data_e93c1d5f8f18e543142dd50d750a7ab0
#
_entry.id   e93c1d5f8f18e543142dd50d750a7ab0
#
_cell.length_a   1.000
_cell.length_b   1.000
_cell.length_c   1.000
_cell.angle_alpha   90.00
_cell.angle_beta   90.00
_cell.angle_gamma   90.00
#
_symmetry.space_group_name_H-M   'P 1'
#
loop_
_entity.id
_entity.type
_entity.pdbx_description
1 polymer ?
#
loop_
_entity_poly.entity_id
_entity_poly.type
_entity_poly.pdbx_seq_one_letter_code
_entity_poly.pdbx_strand_id
1 'polypeptide(L)'
;MATQKARNMAIKENDMRAPLKEYEAVQEAAMKFVKSVAEGNSKYARELFIDEAVLFGYLDNKLEHGSIEQFYHNVDTVPGGDHFKARVDVIALEETLAVVRVLEEGWGNRIDFTDYLLLLKMNDEWKCVAKAYNQNSNTIQR
;
A
#
# COMPACT_ATOMS: atom_id res chain seq x y z
N MET A 1 -21.15 14.30 38.43
CA MET A 1 -20.80 13.24 37.44
C MET A 1 -21.26 13.68 36.05
N ALA A 2 -20.44 13.36 35.03
CA ALA A 2 -20.82 13.64 33.66
C ALA A 2 -22.00 12.76 33.20
N THR A 3 -22.91 13.32 32.40
CA THR A 3 -23.97 12.54 31.77
C THR A 3 -23.40 11.53 30.81
N GLN A 4 -24.18 10.52 30.43
CA GLN A 4 -23.75 9.53 29.43
C GLN A 4 -23.38 10.21 28.12
N LYS A 5 -24.18 11.23 27.72
CA LYS A 5 -23.90 12.02 26.51
C LYS A 5 -22.56 12.73 26.59
N ALA A 6 -22.22 13.35 27.71
CA ALA A 6 -20.96 14.05 27.90
C ALA A 6 -19.79 13.07 27.88
N ARG A 7 -19.94 11.89 28.49
CA ARG A 7 -18.91 10.83 28.48
C ARG A 7 -18.68 10.31 27.07
N ASN A 8 -19.74 10.10 26.29
CA ASN A 8 -19.63 9.66 24.92
C ASN A 8 -18.93 10.69 24.06
N MET A 9 -19.21 11.98 24.27
CA MET A 9 -18.52 13.05 23.55
C MET A 9 -17.03 13.11 23.90
N ALA A 10 -16.69 12.97 25.20
CA ALA A 10 -15.29 12.97 25.63
C ALA A 10 -14.50 11.80 25.04
N ILE A 11 -15.10 10.59 24.99
CA ILE A 11 -14.49 9.42 24.37
C ILE A 11 -14.27 9.70 22.90
N LYS A 12 -15.29 10.25 22.20
CA LYS A 12 -15.21 10.56 20.78
C LYS A 12 -14.12 11.59 20.47
N GLU A 13 -13.97 12.62 21.31
CA GLU A 13 -12.96 13.65 21.16
C GLU A 13 -11.54 13.11 21.32
N ASN A 14 -11.36 12.06 22.14
CA ASN A 14 -10.07 11.44 22.40
C ASN A 14 -9.80 10.24 21.50
N ASP A 15 -10.77 9.86 20.66
CA ASP A 15 -10.64 8.73 19.76
C ASP A 15 -9.98 9.19 18.46
N MET A 16 -8.73 8.77 18.25
CA MET A 16 -7.94 9.15 17.09
C MET A 16 -8.12 8.21 15.90
N ARG A 17 -9.01 7.24 16.03
CA ARG A 17 -9.29 6.34 14.91
C ARG A 17 -9.99 7.10 13.78
N ALA A 18 -9.65 6.72 12.57
CA ALA A 18 -10.25 7.32 11.39
C ALA A 18 -11.71 6.88 11.24
N PRO A 19 -12.59 7.74 10.71
CA PRO A 19 -13.96 7.34 10.40
C PRO A 19 -14.00 6.31 9.27
N LEU A 20 -15.10 5.55 9.20
CA LEU A 20 -15.25 4.47 8.23
C LEU A 20 -14.99 4.91 6.77
N LYS A 21 -15.41 6.12 6.42
CA LYS A 21 -15.19 6.65 5.06
C LYS A 21 -13.72 6.73 4.67
N GLU A 22 -12.82 6.82 5.65
CA GLU A 22 -11.39 6.88 5.36
C GLU A 22 -10.83 5.52 4.91
N TYR A 23 -11.49 4.42 5.29
CA TYR A 23 -11.09 3.09 4.79
C TYR A 23 -11.21 3.03 3.26
N GLU A 24 -12.29 3.60 2.72
CA GLU A 24 -12.47 3.65 1.26
C GLU A 24 -11.40 4.53 0.61
N ALA A 25 -11.11 5.69 1.22
CA ALA A 25 -10.09 6.60 0.70
C ALA A 25 -8.70 5.95 0.67
N VAL A 26 -8.33 5.23 1.73
CA VAL A 26 -7.06 4.51 1.81
C VAL A 26 -7.02 3.38 0.78
N GLN A 27 -8.13 2.66 0.63
CA GLN A 27 -8.22 1.57 -0.34
C GLN A 27 -8.07 2.09 -1.77
N GLU A 28 -8.73 3.20 -2.09
CA GLU A 28 -8.60 3.85 -3.40
C GLU A 28 -7.16 4.32 -3.65
N ALA A 29 -6.52 4.88 -2.62
CA ALA A 29 -5.12 5.28 -2.74
C ALA A 29 -4.23 4.07 -3.05
N ALA A 30 -4.39 2.98 -2.31
CA ALA A 30 -3.62 1.75 -2.52
C ALA A 30 -3.87 1.12 -3.89
N MET A 31 -5.07 1.28 -4.46
CA MET A 31 -5.37 0.77 -5.80
C MET A 31 -4.53 1.41 -6.88
N LYS A 32 -3.96 2.60 -6.65
CA LYS A 32 -3.02 3.21 -7.59
C LYS A 32 -1.75 2.37 -7.74
N PHE A 33 -1.32 1.75 -6.64
CA PHE A 33 -0.20 0.80 -6.66
C PHE A 33 -0.55 -0.41 -7.54
N VAL A 34 -1.70 -1.03 -7.27
CA VAL A 34 -2.16 -2.21 -8.02
C VAL A 34 -2.31 -1.90 -9.51
N LYS A 35 -2.93 -0.77 -9.83
CA LYS A 35 -3.16 -0.37 -11.22
C LYS A 35 -1.86 -0.16 -11.98
N SER A 36 -0.86 0.44 -11.34
CA SER A 36 0.46 0.62 -11.94
C SER A 36 1.09 -0.71 -12.32
N VAL A 37 1.05 -1.69 -11.41
CA VAL A 37 1.61 -3.02 -11.70
C VAL A 37 0.82 -3.71 -12.79
N ALA A 38 -0.51 -3.71 -12.68
CA ALA A 38 -1.38 -4.38 -13.65
C ALA A 38 -1.16 -3.87 -15.09
N GLU A 39 -1.03 -2.55 -15.24
CA GLU A 39 -0.90 -1.93 -16.56
C GLU A 39 0.55 -1.75 -17.02
N GLY A 40 1.52 -2.00 -16.14
CA GLY A 40 2.92 -1.78 -16.46
C GLY A 40 3.23 -0.30 -16.68
N ASN A 41 2.63 0.57 -15.86
CA ASN A 41 2.77 2.01 -15.99
C ASN A 41 2.87 2.66 -14.61
N SER A 42 4.02 3.19 -14.29
CA SER A 42 4.29 3.77 -12.97
C SER A 42 3.54 5.07 -12.67
N LYS A 43 2.85 5.65 -13.65
CA LYS A 43 2.20 6.96 -13.46
C LYS A 43 1.20 7.00 -12.30
N TYR A 44 0.47 5.91 -12.05
CA TYR A 44 -0.50 5.85 -10.95
C TYR A 44 0.20 5.78 -9.60
N ALA A 45 1.24 4.95 -9.50
CA ALA A 45 2.02 4.84 -8.28
C ALA A 45 2.74 6.16 -7.96
N ARG A 46 3.17 6.91 -8.98
CA ARG A 46 3.80 8.22 -8.76
C ARG A 46 2.85 9.23 -8.12
N GLU A 47 1.55 9.05 -8.29
CA GLU A 47 0.55 9.86 -7.60
C GLU A 47 0.37 9.43 -6.14
N LEU A 48 0.71 8.19 -5.81
CA LEU A 48 0.56 7.62 -4.48
C LEU A 48 1.79 7.88 -3.60
N PHE A 49 2.99 7.60 -4.11
CA PHE A 49 4.21 7.72 -3.33
C PHE A 49 4.74 9.15 -3.34
N ILE A 50 5.29 9.58 -2.19
CA ILE A 50 6.03 10.85 -2.14
C ILE A 50 7.39 10.65 -2.80
N ASP A 51 8.04 11.76 -3.19
CA ASP A 51 9.34 11.69 -3.88
C ASP A 51 10.42 10.99 -3.04
N GLU A 52 10.41 11.19 -1.72
CA GLU A 52 11.39 10.61 -0.80
C GLU A 52 11.05 9.19 -0.37
N ALA A 53 9.99 8.60 -0.90
CA ALA A 53 9.57 7.27 -0.49
C ALA A 53 10.66 6.23 -0.75
N VAL A 54 10.69 5.20 0.11
CA VAL A 54 11.70 4.15 0.06
C VAL A 54 11.06 2.77 -0.04
N LEU A 55 11.85 1.80 -0.47
CA LEU A 55 11.45 0.41 -0.47
C LEU A 55 12.51 -0.47 0.18
N PHE A 56 12.07 -1.59 0.77
CA PHE A 56 12.93 -2.63 1.34
C PHE A 56 12.28 -3.99 1.15
N GLY A 57 13.07 -4.96 0.74
CA GLY A 57 12.58 -6.33 0.62
C GLY A 57 13.62 -7.26 0.00
N TYR A 58 13.38 -8.56 0.10
CA TYR A 58 14.25 -9.55 -0.52
C TYR A 58 13.63 -10.04 -1.81
N LEU A 59 14.40 -9.99 -2.88
CA LEU A 59 14.05 -10.56 -4.17
C LEU A 59 15.11 -11.59 -4.52
N ASP A 60 14.68 -12.85 -4.68
CA ASP A 60 15.58 -13.98 -4.95
C ASP A 60 16.76 -14.01 -3.98
N ASN A 61 16.44 -13.85 -2.69
CA ASN A 61 17.39 -13.87 -1.56
C ASN A 61 18.37 -12.70 -1.51
N LYS A 62 18.17 -11.67 -2.34
CA LYS A 62 18.99 -10.47 -2.34
C LYS A 62 18.20 -9.30 -1.82
N LEU A 63 18.74 -8.57 -0.84
CA LEU A 63 18.09 -7.39 -0.30
C LEU A 63 18.06 -6.26 -1.33
N GLU A 64 16.86 -5.80 -1.64
CA GLU A 64 16.65 -4.56 -2.38
C GLU A 64 16.33 -3.47 -1.37
N HIS A 65 16.90 -2.30 -1.53
CA HIS A 65 16.64 -1.18 -0.65
C HIS A 65 16.96 0.14 -1.33
N GLY A 66 16.27 1.18 -0.94
CA GLY A 66 16.56 2.53 -1.42
C GLY A 66 15.33 3.26 -1.93
N SER A 67 15.54 4.10 -2.92
CA SER A 67 14.51 4.94 -3.50
C SER A 67 13.39 4.14 -4.16
N ILE A 68 12.16 4.64 -4.03
CA ILE A 68 10.98 4.08 -4.69
C ILE A 68 11.13 4.09 -6.23
N GLU A 69 12.06 4.85 -6.77
CA GLU A 69 12.33 4.87 -8.22
C GLU A 69 12.65 3.48 -8.76
N GLN A 70 13.23 2.60 -7.94
CA GLN A 70 13.48 1.21 -8.33
C GLN A 70 12.19 0.47 -8.66
N PHE A 71 11.14 0.71 -7.87
CA PHE A 71 9.83 0.12 -8.11
C PHE A 71 9.24 0.65 -9.42
N TYR A 72 9.33 1.95 -9.66
CA TYR A 72 8.82 2.54 -10.90
C TYR A 72 9.50 1.93 -12.12
N HIS A 73 10.81 1.76 -12.06
CA HIS A 73 11.57 1.12 -13.13
C HIS A 73 11.09 -0.31 -13.37
N ASN A 74 10.90 -1.08 -12.29
CA ASN A 74 10.44 -2.46 -12.39
C ASN A 74 9.04 -2.55 -13.00
N VAL A 75 8.14 -1.67 -12.59
CA VAL A 75 6.78 -1.60 -13.12
C VAL A 75 6.79 -1.28 -14.62
N ASP A 76 7.56 -0.28 -15.00
CA ASP A 76 7.61 0.18 -16.39
C ASP A 76 8.29 -0.82 -17.33
N THR A 77 9.15 -1.69 -16.80
CA THR A 77 9.87 -2.69 -17.61
C THR A 77 9.24 -4.07 -17.56
N VAL A 78 8.55 -4.43 -16.46
CA VAL A 78 7.90 -5.74 -16.30
C VAL A 78 6.45 -5.53 -15.89
N PRO A 79 5.53 -5.46 -16.85
CA PRO A 79 4.09 -5.33 -16.52
C PRO A 79 3.58 -6.56 -15.80
N GLY A 80 2.44 -6.41 -15.12
CA GLY A 80 1.84 -7.47 -14.32
C GLY A 80 1.64 -8.78 -15.08
N GLY A 81 1.13 -8.68 -16.31
CA GLY A 81 0.89 -9.86 -17.14
C GLY A 81 -0.53 -10.40 -16.98
N ASP A 82 -0.85 -11.41 -17.79
CA ASP A 82 -2.21 -11.96 -17.89
C ASP A 82 -2.69 -12.67 -16.63
N HIS A 83 -1.75 -13.14 -15.81
CA HIS A 83 -2.07 -13.89 -14.58
C HIS A 83 -2.00 -13.02 -13.32
N PHE A 84 -1.76 -11.73 -13.48
CA PHE A 84 -1.65 -10.83 -12.34
C PHE A 84 -2.99 -10.66 -11.64
N LYS A 85 -2.97 -10.90 -10.32
CA LYS A 85 -4.11 -10.68 -9.44
C LYS A 85 -3.61 -10.02 -8.17
N ALA A 86 -4.44 -9.18 -7.58
CA ALA A 86 -4.08 -8.52 -6.33
C ALA A 86 -5.28 -8.41 -5.40
N ARG A 87 -4.98 -8.38 -4.10
CA ARG A 87 -5.95 -8.14 -3.05
C ARG A 87 -5.39 -7.06 -2.12
N VAL A 88 -6.22 -6.08 -1.82
CA VAL A 88 -5.87 -4.97 -0.94
C VAL A 88 -6.63 -5.09 0.37
N ASP A 89 -5.92 -5.10 1.49
CA ASP A 89 -6.50 -5.12 2.83
C ASP A 89 -5.93 -3.98 3.65
N VAL A 90 -6.80 -3.14 4.21
CA VAL A 90 -6.37 -2.10 5.15
C VAL A 90 -6.17 -2.79 6.50
N ILE A 91 -4.91 -2.88 6.92
CA ILE A 91 -4.54 -3.61 8.14
C ILE A 91 -4.69 -2.73 9.38
N ALA A 92 -4.35 -1.45 9.26
CA ALA A 92 -4.48 -0.50 10.35
C ALA A 92 -4.80 0.87 9.77
N LEU A 93 -5.65 1.61 10.45
CA LEU A 93 -6.03 2.95 10.00
C LEU A 93 -6.31 3.83 11.22
N GLU A 94 -5.51 4.88 11.35
CA GLU A 94 -5.62 5.90 12.36
C GLU A 94 -5.95 7.23 11.69
N GLU A 95 -6.00 8.31 12.43
CA GLU A 95 -6.34 9.63 11.89
C GLU A 95 -5.38 10.05 10.77
N THR A 96 -4.08 9.82 10.93
CA THR A 96 -3.05 10.30 10.00
C THR A 96 -2.18 9.18 9.41
N LEU A 97 -2.42 7.93 9.79
CA LEU A 97 -1.53 6.81 9.45
C LEU A 97 -2.36 5.61 9.00
N ALA A 98 -1.92 4.97 7.93
CA ALA A 98 -2.52 3.71 7.49
C ALA A 98 -1.43 2.70 7.12
N VAL A 99 -1.74 1.42 7.36
CA VAL A 99 -0.93 0.31 6.88
C VAL A 99 -1.82 -0.54 5.98
N VAL A 100 -1.36 -0.77 4.76
CA VAL A 100 -2.11 -1.54 3.76
C VAL A 100 -1.27 -2.75 3.35
N ARG A 101 -1.90 -3.92 3.35
CA ARG A 101 -1.29 -5.13 2.80
C ARG A 101 -1.84 -5.35 1.40
N VAL A 102 -0.94 -5.57 0.45
CA VAL A 102 -1.32 -5.93 -0.92
C VAL A 102 -0.73 -7.31 -1.21
N LEU A 103 -1.62 -8.28 -1.40
CA LEU A 103 -1.22 -9.61 -1.85
C LEU A 103 -1.22 -9.59 -3.36
N GLU A 104 -0.13 -10.00 -3.98
CA GLU A 104 0.03 -9.99 -5.43
C GLU A 104 0.41 -11.38 -5.90
N GLU A 105 -0.33 -11.88 -6.88
CA GLU A 105 -0.02 -13.16 -7.51
C GLU A 105 0.27 -12.94 -8.98
N GLY A 106 1.35 -13.56 -9.45
CA GLY A 106 1.66 -13.63 -10.87
C GLY A 106 2.19 -12.36 -11.52
N TRP A 107 2.89 -11.52 -10.79
CA TRP A 107 3.55 -10.37 -11.41
C TRP A 107 4.58 -10.85 -12.43
N GLY A 108 4.44 -10.34 -13.65
CA GLY A 108 5.28 -10.76 -14.77
C GLY A 108 5.04 -12.23 -15.14
N ASN A 109 3.85 -12.77 -14.81
CA ASN A 109 3.47 -14.17 -14.95
C ASN A 109 4.37 -15.13 -14.16
N ARG A 110 5.09 -14.63 -13.14
CA ARG A 110 6.14 -15.43 -12.49
C ARG A 110 6.13 -15.34 -10.96
N ILE A 111 6.05 -14.17 -10.37
CA ILE A 111 6.35 -13.98 -8.95
C ILE A 111 5.15 -13.53 -8.14
N ASP A 112 5.02 -14.06 -6.92
CA ASP A 112 4.02 -13.64 -5.95
C ASP A 112 4.70 -12.86 -4.84
N PHE A 113 4.06 -11.77 -4.41
CA PHE A 113 4.55 -10.90 -3.35
C PHE A 113 3.48 -10.60 -2.32
N THR A 114 3.92 -10.26 -1.12
CA THR A 114 3.12 -9.51 -0.16
C THR A 114 3.83 -8.18 0.04
N ASP A 115 3.15 -7.09 -0.31
CA ASP A 115 3.64 -5.74 -0.05
C ASP A 115 2.90 -5.14 1.13
N TYR A 116 3.64 -4.46 2.00
CA TYR A 116 3.07 -3.62 3.05
C TYR A 116 3.38 -2.17 2.70
N LEU A 117 2.34 -1.38 2.57
CA LEU A 117 2.43 0.04 2.25
C LEU A 117 2.18 0.84 3.52
N LEU A 118 3.05 1.79 3.81
CA LEU A 118 2.89 2.70 4.94
C LEU A 118 2.46 4.06 4.38
N LEU A 119 1.25 4.48 4.73
CA LEU A 119 0.66 5.71 4.22
C LEU A 119 0.49 6.73 5.34
N LEU A 120 0.68 7.99 4.98
CA LEU A 120 0.39 9.13 5.87
C LEU A 120 -0.63 10.05 5.18
N LYS A 121 -1.50 10.66 5.97
CA LYS A 121 -2.41 11.67 5.46
C LYS A 121 -1.68 13.01 5.45
N MET A 122 -1.43 13.52 4.27
CA MET A 122 -0.66 14.73 4.03
C MET A 122 -1.50 15.68 3.16
N ASN A 123 -1.79 16.88 3.68
CA ASN A 123 -2.62 17.85 2.96
C ASN A 123 -3.95 17.23 2.48
N ASP A 124 -4.61 16.50 3.38
CA ASP A 124 -5.87 15.81 3.15
C ASP A 124 -5.80 14.69 2.08
N GLU A 125 -4.62 14.27 1.69
CA GLU A 125 -4.42 13.16 0.77
C GLU A 125 -3.62 12.04 1.42
N TRP A 126 -3.99 10.79 1.13
CA TRP A 126 -3.23 9.63 1.58
C TRP A 126 -2.06 9.39 0.63
N LYS A 127 -0.85 9.49 1.17
CA LYS A 127 0.40 9.30 0.41
C LYS A 127 1.22 8.19 1.02
N CYS A 128 1.88 7.40 0.20
CA CYS A 128 2.73 6.32 0.66
C CYS A 128 4.17 6.81 0.85
N VAL A 129 4.74 6.55 2.02
CA VAL A 129 6.10 6.98 2.37
C VAL A 129 7.11 5.85 2.30
N ALA A 130 6.63 4.61 2.39
CA ALA A 130 7.52 3.44 2.34
C ALA A 130 6.73 2.20 1.96
N LYS A 131 7.40 1.27 1.28
CA LYS A 131 6.88 -0.08 1.12
C LYS A 131 7.95 -1.10 1.49
N ALA A 132 7.51 -2.18 2.09
CA ALA A 132 8.37 -3.33 2.33
C ALA A 132 7.67 -4.56 1.80
N TYR A 133 8.40 -5.53 1.29
CA TYR A 133 7.76 -6.69 0.65
C TYR A 133 8.45 -7.99 0.99
N ASN A 134 7.67 -9.04 0.86
CA ASN A 134 8.11 -10.42 0.95
C ASN A 134 7.79 -11.13 -0.36
N GLN A 135 8.77 -11.80 -0.94
CA GLN A 135 8.54 -12.67 -2.07
C GLN A 135 7.98 -13.99 -1.55
N ASN A 136 6.77 -14.33 -1.94
CA ASN A 136 6.08 -15.51 -1.42
C ASN A 136 6.45 -16.77 -2.17
N SER A 137 6.36 -16.73 -3.51
CA SER A 137 6.66 -17.89 -4.33
C SER A 137 6.80 -17.46 -5.78
N ASN A 138 7.19 -18.43 -6.61
CA ASN A 138 7.19 -18.28 -8.05
C ASN A 138 5.94 -18.98 -8.59
N THR A 139 5.01 -18.22 -9.17
CA THR A 139 3.73 -18.72 -9.66
C THR A 139 3.88 -19.87 -10.66
N ILE A 140 4.89 -19.82 -11.51
CA ILE A 140 5.12 -20.84 -12.53
C ILE A 140 5.44 -22.21 -11.92
N GLN A 141 5.95 -22.22 -10.70
CA GLN A 141 6.33 -23.46 -10.00
C GLN A 141 5.18 -24.12 -9.23
N ARG A 142 4.00 -23.51 -9.23
CA ARG A 142 2.82 -24.04 -8.54
C ARG A 142 2.15 -25.15 -9.30
#